data_8814c3d90f893578e118f19a5d027ecf
#
_entry.id   8814c3d90f893578e118f19a5d027ecf
#
_cell.length_a   1.000
_cell.length_b   1.000
_cell.length_c   1.000
_cell.angle_alpha   90.00
_cell.angle_beta   90.00
_cell.angle_gamma   90.00
#
_symmetry.space_group_name_H-M   'P 1'
#
loop_
_entity.id
_entity.type
_entity.pdbx_description
1 polymer ?
#
loop_
_entity_poly.entity_id
_entity_poly.type
_entity_poly.pdbx_seq_one_letter_code
_entity_poly.pdbx_strand_id
1 'polypeptide(L)'
;MSPLLRINILTLIGVCSAGFAMKPAYSADKVLYLGDSLSMGAFGTTIDTNFRNAGFDVHTVVAGGASPYYWLKAYQPLPCTIGYWEKTTASDKRLGYVRAVPKIEDLIEKHHPNVVVVQTGINLYATLRSRRRPKAENKEEVRSLIDQMCKAIADVDAKGYWILPPNSHQKRYSNELQSELVTIMRDVVKEYNGAVFESQKYTKFDDPYPATDGIHYGSIEAREWATRVTSDFNVYMKINSSYASKVPIRATPIAVSPDSTAAYLSVDREKIKTAGDIKSRADFNEPVELDLRLVEKSTLPATELNRVTYPNALGIYEYEIIRDRKGNYPYKKIRGAHGIVFNRRLTGAARRSVGDTISLKLVPLSHYKTLQTWQTIDDLRPNFDLPPYTPRLD
;
A
#
# COMPACT_ATOMS: atom_id res chain seq x y z
N MET A 1 22.08 94.43 -5.49
CA MET A 1 22.24 93.30 -6.40
C MET A 1 22.24 92.03 -5.53
N SER A 2 21.12 91.34 -5.42
CA SER A 2 20.94 90.13 -4.57
C SER A 2 21.19 88.86 -5.37
N PRO A 3 21.86 87.82 -4.80
CA PRO A 3 21.84 86.51 -5.40
C PRO A 3 20.71 85.62 -4.82
N LEU A 4 20.03 84.99 -5.72
CA LEU A 4 18.91 84.03 -5.50
C LEU A 4 19.42 82.73 -4.85
N LEU A 5 18.75 82.38 -3.74
CA LEU A 5 18.90 81.12 -3.02
C LEU A 5 18.11 80.01 -3.75
N ARG A 6 18.80 79.01 -4.30
CA ARG A 6 18.15 77.80 -4.88
C ARG A 6 18.03 76.74 -3.80
N ILE A 7 16.83 76.42 -3.40
CA ILE A 7 16.50 75.29 -2.50
C ILE A 7 16.36 74.01 -3.37
N ASN A 8 17.26 73.06 -3.20
CA ASN A 8 17.14 71.72 -3.77
C ASN A 8 16.35 70.86 -2.80
N ILE A 9 15.13 70.49 -3.21
CA ILE A 9 14.31 69.47 -2.50
C ILE A 9 14.78 68.11 -2.97
N LEU A 10 15.50 67.37 -2.12
CA LEU A 10 15.80 65.97 -2.33
C LEU A 10 14.58 65.13 -1.86
N THR A 11 13.85 64.59 -2.82
CA THR A 11 12.79 63.65 -2.52
C THR A 11 13.40 62.26 -2.23
N LEU A 12 13.38 61.86 -0.97
CA LEU A 12 13.83 60.54 -0.52
C LEU A 12 12.71 59.53 -0.82
N ILE A 13 12.86 58.75 -1.91
CA ILE A 13 11.95 57.62 -2.18
C ILE A 13 12.41 56.43 -1.34
N GLY A 14 11.74 56.20 -0.23
CA GLY A 14 11.94 55.00 0.59
C GLY A 14 11.37 53.78 -0.13
N VAL A 15 12.19 52.94 -0.70
CA VAL A 15 11.82 51.62 -1.19
C VAL A 15 11.62 50.69 0.01
N CYS A 16 10.38 50.48 0.45
CA CYS A 16 10.05 49.40 1.37
C CYS A 16 10.21 48.07 0.63
N SER A 17 11.34 47.44 0.74
CA SER A 17 11.52 46.03 0.39
C SER A 17 10.78 45.17 1.42
N ALA A 18 9.53 44.84 1.13
CA ALA A 18 8.85 43.78 1.83
C ALA A 18 9.60 42.46 1.57
N GLY A 19 10.49 42.10 2.47
CA GLY A 19 11.14 40.81 2.48
C GLY A 19 10.07 39.74 2.66
N PHE A 20 9.65 39.09 1.58
CA PHE A 20 8.94 37.82 1.66
C PHE A 20 9.90 36.84 2.33
N ALA A 21 9.73 36.64 3.64
CA ALA A 21 10.33 35.52 4.33
C ALA A 21 9.75 34.25 3.70
N MET A 22 10.49 33.64 2.75
CA MET A 22 10.17 32.31 2.27
C MET A 22 10.19 31.40 3.50
N LYS A 23 9.02 30.85 3.88
CA LYS A 23 8.97 29.77 4.85
C LYS A 23 9.93 28.69 4.35
N PRO A 24 10.83 28.15 5.20
CA PRO A 24 11.68 27.06 4.81
C PRO A 24 10.75 25.96 4.27
N ALA A 25 11.04 25.48 3.06
CA ALA A 25 10.34 24.33 2.50
C ALA A 25 10.58 23.19 3.47
N TYR A 26 9.53 22.78 4.20
CA TYR A 26 9.60 21.59 5.05
C TYR A 26 9.94 20.43 4.12
N SER A 27 11.08 19.81 4.35
CA SER A 27 11.45 18.57 3.71
C SER A 27 10.36 17.53 4.05
N ALA A 28 9.82 16.87 3.04
CA ALA A 28 8.85 15.80 3.23
C ALA A 28 9.44 14.72 4.14
N ASP A 29 8.66 14.21 5.10
CA ASP A 29 9.09 13.09 5.93
C ASP A 29 9.39 11.88 5.05
N LYS A 30 10.56 11.26 5.28
CA LYS A 30 11.02 10.09 4.54
C LYS A 30 10.50 8.81 5.18
N VAL A 31 9.82 8.01 4.40
CA VAL A 31 9.24 6.72 4.82
C VAL A 31 9.94 5.59 4.08
N LEU A 32 10.53 4.66 4.82
CA LEU A 32 10.94 3.36 4.28
C LEU A 32 9.81 2.36 4.55
N TYR A 33 9.20 1.83 3.50
CA TYR A 33 8.16 0.82 3.59
C TYR A 33 8.70 -0.56 3.21
N LEU A 34 8.72 -1.49 4.16
CA LEU A 34 9.14 -2.88 3.99
C LEU A 34 7.92 -3.80 4.01
N GLY A 35 7.80 -4.67 3.00
CA GLY A 35 6.67 -5.59 2.88
C GLY A 35 7.05 -7.01 2.47
N ASP A 36 6.17 -7.97 2.80
CA ASP A 36 6.23 -9.35 2.32
C ASP A 36 5.24 -9.59 1.15
N SER A 37 4.85 -10.85 0.91
CA SER A 37 3.94 -11.19 -0.20
C SER A 37 2.57 -10.52 -0.10
N LEU A 38 2.07 -10.18 1.08
CA LEU A 38 0.82 -9.45 1.24
C LEU A 38 0.89 -8.05 0.64
N SER A 39 2.10 -7.46 0.59
CA SER A 39 2.36 -6.15 0.01
C SER A 39 2.68 -6.17 -1.49
N MET A 40 2.80 -7.34 -2.12
CA MET A 40 3.07 -7.42 -3.56
C MET A 40 1.89 -7.00 -4.43
N GLY A 41 0.66 -7.09 -3.92
CA GLY A 41 -0.59 -6.81 -4.62
C GLY A 41 -1.26 -5.50 -4.23
N ALA A 42 -2.59 -5.53 -4.21
CA ALA A 42 -3.44 -4.37 -3.96
C ALA A 42 -3.17 -3.68 -2.62
N PHE A 43 -2.84 -4.44 -1.57
CA PHE A 43 -2.52 -3.87 -0.26
C PHE A 43 -1.32 -2.93 -0.34
N GLY A 44 -0.15 -3.42 -0.76
CA GLY A 44 1.08 -2.62 -0.78
C GLY A 44 1.01 -1.46 -1.78
N THR A 45 0.38 -1.68 -2.96
CA THR A 45 0.18 -0.62 -3.94
C THR A 45 -0.67 0.52 -3.37
N THR A 46 -1.72 0.19 -2.61
CA THR A 46 -2.58 1.20 -1.96
C THR A 46 -1.83 1.94 -0.85
N ILE A 47 -1.06 1.24 -0.02
CA ILE A 47 -0.20 1.85 1.01
C ILE A 47 0.77 2.86 0.37
N ASP A 48 1.57 2.43 -0.62
CA ASP A 48 2.55 3.27 -1.30
C ASP A 48 1.89 4.52 -1.93
N THR A 49 0.78 4.32 -2.62
CA THR A 49 0.04 5.42 -3.27
C THR A 49 -0.49 6.40 -2.24
N ASN A 50 -1.12 5.92 -1.17
CA ASN A 50 -1.71 6.80 -0.15
C ASN A 50 -0.64 7.56 0.63
N PHE A 51 0.52 6.95 0.93
CA PHE A 51 1.63 7.65 1.57
C PHE A 51 2.18 8.76 0.68
N ARG A 52 2.40 8.49 -0.61
CA ARG A 52 2.85 9.53 -1.57
C ARG A 52 1.81 10.64 -1.74
N ASN A 53 0.54 10.31 -1.81
CA ASN A 53 -0.55 11.29 -1.89
C ASN A 53 -0.66 12.14 -0.62
N ALA A 54 -0.28 11.59 0.53
CA ALA A 54 -0.18 12.34 1.79
C ALA A 54 1.08 13.24 1.88
N GLY A 55 1.94 13.21 0.86
CA GLY A 55 3.12 14.09 0.76
C GLY A 55 4.41 13.50 1.34
N PHE A 56 4.45 12.21 1.69
CA PHE A 56 5.67 11.54 2.14
C PHE A 56 6.63 11.22 0.98
N ASP A 57 7.94 11.31 1.23
CA ASP A 57 8.97 10.74 0.34
C ASP A 57 9.15 9.26 0.69
N VAL A 58 8.58 8.40 -0.14
CA VAL A 58 8.47 6.95 0.15
C VAL A 58 9.50 6.15 -0.65
N HIS A 59 10.26 5.33 0.06
CA HIS A 59 10.99 4.22 -0.55
C HIS A 59 10.31 2.92 -0.15
N THR A 60 9.69 2.27 -1.11
CA THR A 60 9.00 0.99 -0.94
C THR A 60 9.91 -0.15 -1.37
N VAL A 61 10.08 -1.15 -0.50
CA VAL A 61 10.80 -2.40 -0.80
C VAL A 61 9.97 -3.57 -0.31
N VAL A 62 9.51 -4.40 -1.25
CA VAL A 62 8.66 -5.55 -0.97
C VAL A 62 9.31 -6.80 -1.55
N ALA A 63 9.41 -7.85 -0.75
CA ALA A 63 9.92 -9.13 -1.18
C ALA A 63 8.94 -10.25 -0.82
N GLY A 64 8.40 -10.92 -1.84
CA GLY A 64 7.45 -12.01 -1.65
C GLY A 64 8.05 -13.13 -0.81
N GLY A 65 7.30 -13.61 0.18
CA GLY A 65 7.76 -14.65 1.12
C GLY A 65 8.77 -14.19 2.16
N ALA A 66 9.16 -12.91 2.16
CA ALA A 66 10.15 -12.42 3.10
C ALA A 66 9.65 -12.49 4.55
N SER A 67 10.59 -12.74 5.43
CA SER A 67 10.49 -12.66 6.89
C SER A 67 11.71 -11.91 7.40
N PRO A 68 11.83 -11.58 8.68
CA PRO A 68 13.00 -10.90 9.21
C PRO A 68 14.36 -11.49 8.81
N TYR A 69 14.44 -12.81 8.57
CA TYR A 69 15.67 -13.45 8.05
C TYR A 69 16.18 -12.83 6.73
N TYR A 70 15.29 -12.35 5.90
CA TYR A 70 15.64 -11.69 4.63
C TYR A 70 16.22 -10.31 4.85
N TRP A 71 15.67 -9.58 5.83
CA TRP A 71 15.96 -8.17 6.06
C TRP A 71 17.21 -7.92 6.90
N LEU A 72 17.59 -8.81 7.81
CA LEU A 72 18.65 -8.60 8.79
C LEU A 72 20.04 -8.96 8.27
N LYS A 73 21.05 -8.14 8.50
CA LYS A 73 22.47 -8.40 8.17
C LYS A 73 23.04 -9.59 8.93
N ALA A 74 22.49 -9.91 10.08
CA ALA A 74 22.91 -11.08 10.86
C ALA A 74 22.73 -12.41 10.10
N TYR A 75 21.90 -12.43 9.04
CA TYR A 75 21.66 -13.60 8.21
C TYR A 75 22.25 -13.41 6.82
N GLN A 76 22.69 -14.50 6.22
CA GLN A 76 23.21 -14.47 4.84
C GLN A 76 22.19 -13.87 3.87
N PRO A 77 22.64 -13.27 2.76
CA PRO A 77 21.76 -12.79 1.72
C PRO A 77 20.85 -13.92 1.19
N LEU A 78 19.54 -13.68 1.20
CA LEU A 78 18.56 -14.65 0.71
C LEU A 78 17.95 -14.14 -0.61
N PRO A 79 17.81 -15.04 -1.61
CA PRO A 79 17.14 -14.68 -2.86
C PRO A 79 15.63 -14.58 -2.66
N CYS A 80 14.99 -13.66 -3.36
CA CYS A 80 13.55 -13.65 -3.52
C CYS A 80 13.17 -14.19 -4.90
N THR A 81 12.37 -15.27 -4.93
CA THR A 81 12.01 -16.01 -6.15
C THR A 81 10.53 -15.89 -6.51
N ILE A 82 9.74 -15.18 -5.70
CA ILE A 82 8.28 -15.11 -5.84
C ILE A 82 7.77 -13.69 -6.01
N GLY A 83 8.66 -12.75 -6.37
CA GLY A 83 8.35 -11.36 -6.68
C GLY A 83 9.04 -10.37 -5.75
N TYR A 84 9.64 -9.37 -6.36
CA TYR A 84 10.31 -8.25 -5.70
C TYR A 84 9.80 -6.95 -6.28
N TRP A 85 9.51 -5.99 -5.43
CA TRP A 85 9.10 -4.66 -5.83
C TRP A 85 9.89 -3.60 -5.06
N GLU A 86 10.55 -2.72 -5.80
CA GLU A 86 11.25 -1.56 -5.25
C GLU A 86 10.77 -0.29 -5.97
N LYS A 87 10.34 0.71 -5.21
CA LYS A 87 9.83 1.95 -5.75
C LYS A 87 10.31 3.15 -4.95
N THR A 88 10.84 4.12 -5.68
CA THR A 88 11.24 5.44 -5.19
C THR A 88 10.49 6.52 -5.97
N THR A 89 10.80 7.79 -5.73
CA THR A 89 10.32 8.91 -6.56
C THR A 89 10.86 8.84 -7.99
N ALA A 90 12.04 8.23 -8.20
CA ALA A 90 12.73 8.18 -9.49
C ALA A 90 12.52 6.86 -10.26
N SER A 91 12.06 5.79 -9.60
CA SER A 91 11.96 4.47 -10.24
C SER A 91 10.86 3.61 -9.62
N ASP A 92 10.24 2.76 -10.45
CA ASP A 92 9.31 1.70 -10.04
C ASP A 92 9.74 0.41 -10.74
N LYS A 93 10.27 -0.54 -9.97
CA LYS A 93 10.84 -1.80 -10.48
C LYS A 93 10.10 -2.98 -9.86
N ARG A 94 9.52 -3.80 -10.70
CA ARG A 94 8.93 -5.09 -10.31
C ARG A 94 9.68 -6.22 -10.99
N LEU A 95 10.22 -7.13 -10.21
CA LEU A 95 11.05 -8.23 -10.68
C LEU A 95 10.49 -9.56 -10.17
N GLY A 96 10.50 -10.59 -11.00
CA GLY A 96 10.13 -11.94 -10.55
C GLY A 96 11.19 -12.58 -9.65
N TYR A 97 12.43 -12.10 -9.74
CA TYR A 97 13.57 -12.64 -9.01
C TYR A 97 14.58 -11.57 -8.65
N VAL A 98 15.11 -11.63 -7.44
CA VAL A 98 16.36 -10.97 -7.05
C VAL A 98 17.28 -11.97 -6.34
N ARG A 99 18.58 -11.87 -6.61
CA ARG A 99 19.60 -12.77 -6.01
C ARG A 99 19.72 -12.59 -4.50
N ALA A 100 19.52 -11.37 -4.03
CA ALA A 100 19.57 -11.00 -2.62
C ALA A 100 18.59 -9.88 -2.34
N VAL A 101 17.77 -10.03 -1.31
CA VAL A 101 16.94 -8.95 -0.77
C VAL A 101 17.87 -7.99 -0.03
N PRO A 102 17.73 -6.66 -0.25
CA PRO A 102 18.51 -5.65 0.49
C PRO A 102 18.29 -5.76 1.99
N LYS A 103 19.32 -5.48 2.77
CA LYS A 103 19.24 -5.52 4.24
C LYS A 103 18.66 -4.22 4.78
N ILE A 104 17.90 -4.30 5.87
CA ILE A 104 17.24 -3.15 6.48
C ILE A 104 18.27 -2.08 6.88
N GLU A 105 19.40 -2.50 7.42
CA GLU A 105 20.47 -1.60 7.83
C GLU A 105 21.04 -0.83 6.62
N ASP A 106 21.23 -1.49 5.46
CA ASP A 106 21.71 -0.84 4.23
C ASP A 106 20.66 0.13 3.66
N LEU A 107 19.37 -0.25 3.75
CA LEU A 107 18.27 0.60 3.31
C LEU A 107 18.14 1.86 4.18
N ILE A 108 18.26 1.70 5.48
CA ILE A 108 18.24 2.81 6.45
C ILE A 108 19.43 3.74 6.22
N GLU A 109 20.63 3.19 6.10
CA GLU A 109 21.86 3.96 5.82
C GLU A 109 21.75 4.76 4.52
N LYS A 110 21.17 4.15 3.47
CA LYS A 110 21.03 4.79 2.16
C LYS A 110 19.96 5.88 2.11
N HIS A 111 18.85 5.69 2.79
CA HIS A 111 17.65 6.53 2.63
C HIS A 111 17.42 7.50 3.78
N HIS A 112 18.03 7.25 4.95
CA HIS A 112 17.86 8.06 6.16
C HIS A 112 16.39 8.35 6.46
N PRO A 113 15.54 7.30 6.64
CA PRO A 113 14.11 7.47 6.86
C PRO A 113 13.84 8.10 8.23
N ASN A 114 12.79 8.94 8.32
CA ASN A 114 12.23 9.38 9.59
C ASN A 114 11.37 8.29 10.22
N VAL A 115 10.73 7.47 9.38
CA VAL A 115 9.86 6.37 9.80
C VAL A 115 10.11 5.15 8.93
N VAL A 116 10.22 3.98 9.59
CA VAL A 116 10.21 2.68 8.93
C VAL A 116 8.87 2.01 9.17
N VAL A 117 8.12 1.80 8.09
CA VAL A 117 6.85 1.06 8.10
C VAL A 117 7.14 -0.38 7.76
N VAL A 118 6.80 -1.31 8.64
CA VAL A 118 7.10 -2.74 8.49
C VAL A 118 5.82 -3.55 8.39
N GLN A 119 5.59 -4.16 7.23
CA GLN A 119 4.57 -5.19 7.02
C GLN A 119 5.27 -6.50 6.69
N THR A 120 5.74 -7.20 7.70
CA THR A 120 6.32 -8.55 7.60
C THR A 120 5.92 -9.33 8.85
N GLY A 121 6.04 -10.64 8.80
CA GLY A 121 5.78 -11.46 9.98
C GLY A 121 4.90 -12.67 9.70
N ILE A 122 3.98 -12.62 8.74
CA ILE A 122 3.08 -13.75 8.46
C ILE A 122 3.85 -15.05 8.11
N ASN A 123 5.01 -14.90 7.50
CA ASN A 123 5.89 -16.02 7.16
C ASN A 123 6.57 -16.65 8.40
N LEU A 124 6.51 -15.99 9.56
CA LEU A 124 6.99 -16.53 10.85
C LEU A 124 6.08 -17.63 11.43
N TYR A 125 4.88 -17.84 10.87
CA TYR A 125 4.11 -19.04 11.20
C TYR A 125 4.90 -20.33 10.97
N ALA A 126 5.78 -20.36 9.97
CA ALA A 126 6.64 -21.51 9.71
C ALA A 126 7.62 -21.76 10.87
N THR A 127 8.19 -20.67 11.42
CA THR A 127 9.10 -20.74 12.59
C THR A 127 8.35 -21.20 13.82
N LEU A 128 7.22 -20.57 14.15
CA LEU A 128 6.42 -20.93 15.34
C LEU A 128 5.93 -22.39 15.33
N ARG A 129 5.62 -22.95 14.14
CA ARG A 129 5.14 -24.33 13.98
C ARG A 129 6.26 -25.36 13.79
N SER A 130 7.51 -24.93 13.79
CA SER A 130 8.63 -25.84 13.56
C SER A 130 8.64 -26.95 14.62
N ARG A 131 8.75 -28.19 14.16
CA ARG A 131 8.90 -29.37 15.02
C ARG A 131 10.36 -29.73 15.25
N ARG A 132 11.29 -28.96 14.69
CA ARG A 132 12.74 -29.21 14.79
C ARG A 132 13.34 -28.76 16.13
N ARG A 133 12.59 -27.92 16.86
CA ARG A 133 12.99 -27.33 18.13
C ARG A 133 11.78 -27.30 19.08
N PRO A 134 12.03 -27.22 20.40
CA PRO A 134 10.98 -26.98 21.39
C PRO A 134 10.18 -25.71 21.07
N LYS A 135 8.90 -25.70 21.42
CA LYS A 135 8.01 -24.56 21.14
C LYS A 135 8.51 -23.25 21.78
N ALA A 136 9.11 -23.35 22.98
CA ALA A 136 9.68 -22.16 23.64
C ALA A 136 10.82 -21.54 22.84
N GLU A 137 11.70 -22.34 22.26
CA GLU A 137 12.80 -21.87 21.42
C GLU A 137 12.29 -21.23 20.12
N ASN A 138 11.22 -21.78 19.53
CA ASN A 138 10.60 -21.18 18.34
C ASN A 138 10.03 -19.78 18.64
N LYS A 139 9.44 -19.58 19.80
CA LYS A 139 8.93 -18.27 20.24
C LYS A 139 10.07 -17.28 20.48
N GLU A 140 11.13 -17.73 21.14
CA GLU A 140 12.31 -16.91 21.39
C GLU A 140 13.01 -16.51 20.08
N GLU A 141 13.10 -17.40 19.13
CA GLU A 141 13.60 -17.10 17.80
C GLU A 141 12.78 -16.00 17.11
N VAL A 142 11.44 -16.11 17.15
CA VAL A 142 10.57 -15.08 16.57
C VAL A 142 10.75 -13.75 17.31
N ARG A 143 10.83 -13.77 18.64
CA ARG A 143 11.08 -12.59 19.46
C ARG A 143 12.40 -11.93 19.07
N SER A 144 13.47 -12.71 19.03
CA SER A 144 14.81 -12.21 18.65
C SER A 144 14.86 -11.61 17.23
N LEU A 145 14.14 -12.19 16.28
CA LEU A 145 14.07 -11.65 14.92
C LEU A 145 13.39 -10.28 14.85
N ILE A 146 12.31 -10.09 15.60
CA ILE A 146 11.59 -8.81 15.66
C ILE A 146 12.43 -7.78 16.43
N ASP A 147 13.05 -8.21 17.54
CA ASP A 147 13.95 -7.38 18.36
C ASP A 147 15.10 -6.80 17.52
N GLN A 148 15.79 -7.63 16.75
CA GLN A 148 16.86 -7.18 15.87
C GLN A 148 16.41 -6.16 14.83
N MET A 149 15.22 -6.33 14.24
CA MET A 149 14.66 -5.33 13.31
C MET A 149 14.31 -4.03 14.03
N CYS A 150 13.67 -4.11 15.19
CA CYS A 150 13.34 -2.92 16.00
C CYS A 150 14.61 -2.18 16.42
N LYS A 151 15.65 -2.92 16.84
CA LYS A 151 16.95 -2.35 17.19
C LYS A 151 17.58 -1.62 16.00
N ALA A 152 17.63 -2.22 14.82
CA ALA A 152 18.18 -1.58 13.63
C ALA A 152 17.46 -0.26 13.27
N ILE A 153 16.16 -0.17 13.53
CA ILE A 153 15.37 1.06 13.33
C ILE A 153 15.72 2.09 14.42
N ALA A 154 15.78 1.66 15.67
CA ALA A 154 16.03 2.54 16.82
C ALA A 154 17.46 3.11 16.83
N ASP A 155 18.46 2.34 16.38
CA ASP A 155 19.87 2.74 16.36
C ASP A 155 20.13 3.98 15.48
N VAL A 156 19.19 4.35 14.60
CA VAL A 156 19.27 5.55 13.73
C VAL A 156 18.23 6.62 14.07
N ASP A 157 17.62 6.54 15.25
CA ASP A 157 16.58 7.46 15.74
C ASP A 157 15.36 7.55 14.80
N ALA A 158 15.14 6.52 13.96
CA ALA A 158 13.93 6.41 13.14
C ALA A 158 12.78 5.82 13.97
N LYS A 159 11.56 6.20 13.64
CA LYS A 159 10.36 5.64 14.28
C LYS A 159 9.95 4.36 13.59
N GLY A 160 9.61 3.34 14.36
CA GLY A 160 9.02 2.09 13.85
C GLY A 160 7.49 2.16 13.85
N TYR A 161 6.87 1.86 12.69
CA TYR A 161 5.42 1.64 12.58
C TYR A 161 5.18 0.25 11.98
N TRP A 162 4.58 -0.64 12.78
CA TRP A 162 4.43 -2.03 12.43
C TRP A 162 2.99 -2.40 12.11
N ILE A 163 2.78 -2.92 10.90
CA ILE A 163 1.49 -3.46 10.48
C ILE A 163 1.49 -4.93 10.85
N LEU A 164 0.86 -5.26 11.98
CA LEU A 164 0.79 -6.63 12.48
C LEU A 164 0.05 -7.55 11.51
N PRO A 165 0.36 -8.87 11.49
CA PRO A 165 -0.30 -9.82 10.60
C PRO A 165 -1.83 -9.74 10.68
N PRO A 166 -2.53 -9.79 9.54
CA PRO A 166 -3.99 -9.84 9.50
C PRO A 166 -4.50 -11.22 9.91
N ASN A 167 -5.82 -11.36 10.05
CA ASN A 167 -6.44 -12.67 10.24
C ASN A 167 -6.07 -13.62 9.09
N SER A 168 -5.90 -14.89 9.39
CA SER A 168 -5.61 -15.97 8.46
C SER A 168 -6.62 -17.10 8.61
N HIS A 169 -6.70 -18.01 7.65
CA HIS A 169 -7.66 -19.10 7.67
C HIS A 169 -7.47 -20.04 8.86
N GLN A 170 -8.45 -20.14 9.74
CA GLN A 170 -8.35 -20.83 11.03
C GLN A 170 -8.04 -22.33 10.92
N LYS A 171 -8.54 -23.02 9.88
CA LYS A 171 -8.26 -24.45 9.64
C LYS A 171 -6.78 -24.69 9.30
N ARG A 172 -6.09 -23.69 8.79
CA ARG A 172 -4.67 -23.77 8.41
C ARG A 172 -3.74 -23.12 9.45
N TYR A 173 -4.20 -22.05 10.06
CA TYR A 173 -3.50 -21.26 11.06
C TYR A 173 -4.46 -21.02 12.23
N SER A 174 -4.35 -21.83 13.30
CA SER A 174 -5.27 -21.73 14.42
C SER A 174 -5.26 -20.32 15.05
N ASN A 175 -6.34 -19.95 15.70
CA ASN A 175 -6.46 -18.66 16.38
C ASN A 175 -5.36 -18.46 17.43
N GLU A 176 -4.98 -19.53 18.13
CA GLU A 176 -3.91 -19.52 19.14
C GLU A 176 -2.57 -19.18 18.48
N LEU A 177 -2.26 -19.78 17.32
CA LEU A 177 -1.04 -19.50 16.56
C LEU A 177 -1.01 -18.06 16.06
N GLN A 178 -2.15 -17.58 15.55
CA GLN A 178 -2.27 -16.20 15.08
C GLN A 178 -2.09 -15.19 16.22
N SER A 179 -2.77 -15.42 17.34
CA SER A 179 -2.67 -14.58 18.54
C SER A 179 -1.27 -14.61 19.14
N GLU A 180 -0.62 -15.78 19.16
CA GLU A 180 0.75 -15.92 19.67
C GLU A 180 1.74 -15.08 18.86
N LEU A 181 1.70 -15.15 17.52
CA LEU A 181 2.56 -14.34 16.66
C LEU A 181 2.35 -12.84 16.88
N VAL A 182 1.09 -12.40 16.80
CA VAL A 182 0.73 -10.98 16.96
C VAL A 182 1.12 -10.45 18.35
N THR A 183 0.98 -11.26 19.40
CA THR A 183 1.38 -10.88 20.76
C THR A 183 2.89 -10.70 20.85
N ILE A 184 3.69 -11.66 20.38
CA ILE A 184 5.15 -11.55 20.39
C ILE A 184 5.59 -10.28 19.64
N MET A 185 5.06 -10.05 18.44
CA MET A 185 5.43 -8.87 17.64
C MET A 185 5.07 -7.57 18.35
N ARG A 186 3.83 -7.47 18.87
CA ARG A 186 3.35 -6.29 19.57
C ARG A 186 4.21 -5.95 20.80
N ASP A 187 4.53 -6.96 21.59
CA ASP A 187 5.26 -6.78 22.83
C ASP A 187 6.67 -6.27 22.56
N VAL A 188 7.38 -6.89 21.60
CA VAL A 188 8.73 -6.45 21.22
C VAL A 188 8.71 -5.04 20.63
N VAL A 189 7.80 -4.74 19.71
CA VAL A 189 7.72 -3.41 19.10
C VAL A 189 7.49 -2.32 20.14
N LYS A 190 6.69 -2.58 21.17
CA LYS A 190 6.44 -1.65 22.28
C LYS A 190 7.68 -1.39 23.12
N GLU A 191 8.55 -2.37 23.31
CA GLU A 191 9.83 -2.20 24.04
C GLU A 191 10.71 -1.13 23.41
N TYR A 192 10.58 -0.90 22.10
CA TYR A 192 11.28 0.13 21.32
C TYR A 192 10.44 1.40 21.07
N ASN A 193 9.35 1.61 21.82
CA ASN A 193 8.40 2.70 21.61
C ASN A 193 7.85 2.78 20.18
N GLY A 194 7.84 1.65 19.46
CA GLY A 194 7.25 1.54 18.12
C GLY A 194 5.72 1.54 18.18
N ALA A 195 5.10 2.05 17.13
CA ALA A 195 3.66 1.98 16.94
C ALA A 195 3.25 0.68 16.24
N VAL A 196 2.05 0.19 16.54
CA VAL A 196 1.49 -1.00 15.92
C VAL A 196 0.09 -0.73 15.38
N PHE A 197 -0.18 -1.21 14.15
CA PHE A 197 -1.51 -1.31 13.60
C PHE A 197 -2.05 -2.72 13.81
N GLU A 198 -3.16 -2.84 14.52
CA GLU A 198 -3.79 -4.11 14.90
C GLU A 198 -4.65 -4.66 13.75
N SER A 199 -4.02 -5.21 12.72
CA SER A 199 -4.70 -5.64 11.49
C SER A 199 -5.87 -6.59 11.75
N GLN A 200 -5.76 -7.49 12.74
CA GLN A 200 -6.80 -8.47 13.05
C GLN A 200 -8.14 -7.83 13.49
N LYS A 201 -8.13 -6.58 13.97
CA LYS A 201 -9.37 -5.85 14.31
C LYS A 201 -10.16 -5.41 13.07
N TYR A 202 -9.50 -5.32 11.92
CA TYR A 202 -10.05 -4.73 10.70
C TYR A 202 -10.10 -5.69 9.51
N THR A 203 -9.57 -6.89 9.69
CA THR A 203 -9.55 -7.91 8.66
C THR A 203 -10.40 -9.09 9.10
N LYS A 204 -11.01 -9.77 8.14
CA LYS A 204 -11.79 -10.97 8.36
C LYS A 204 -11.47 -11.99 7.29
N PHE A 205 -11.37 -13.23 7.70
CA PHE A 205 -11.07 -14.33 6.81
C PHE A 205 -12.26 -15.30 6.80
N ASP A 206 -13.18 -15.12 5.85
CA ASP A 206 -14.42 -15.89 5.78
C ASP A 206 -14.21 -17.32 5.30
N ASP A 207 -15.12 -18.23 5.67
CA ASP A 207 -15.20 -19.61 5.18
C ASP A 207 -16.50 -19.76 4.34
N PRO A 208 -16.49 -20.27 3.09
CA PRO A 208 -15.33 -20.80 2.38
C PRO A 208 -14.36 -19.69 1.95
N TYR A 209 -13.09 -19.99 2.14
CA TYR A 209 -12.05 -19.00 1.94
C TYR A 209 -11.72 -18.81 0.45
N PRO A 210 -11.53 -17.56 0.03
CA PRO A 210 -11.25 -17.24 -1.34
C PRO A 210 -9.88 -17.69 -1.84
N ALA A 211 -8.81 -17.68 -1.05
CA ALA A 211 -7.49 -18.16 -1.47
C ALA A 211 -7.13 -19.50 -0.84
N THR A 212 -6.57 -20.38 -1.64
CA THR A 212 -6.22 -21.74 -1.23
C THR A 212 -5.06 -21.80 -0.23
N ASP A 213 -4.29 -20.72 -0.09
CA ASP A 213 -3.14 -20.67 0.82
C ASP A 213 -3.47 -20.24 2.26
N GLY A 214 -4.63 -19.63 2.46
CA GLY A 214 -5.12 -19.26 3.78
C GLY A 214 -4.53 -17.99 4.38
N ILE A 215 -3.79 -17.16 3.62
CA ILE A 215 -3.18 -15.92 4.09
C ILE A 215 -3.36 -14.71 3.17
N HIS A 216 -3.51 -14.90 1.86
CA HIS A 216 -3.65 -13.79 0.92
C HIS A 216 -5.09 -13.36 0.77
N TYR A 217 -5.30 -12.04 0.79
CA TYR A 217 -6.59 -11.38 0.65
C TYR A 217 -6.92 -11.10 -0.81
N GLY A 218 -8.22 -11.07 -1.12
CA GLY A 218 -8.72 -10.51 -2.37
C GLY A 218 -8.39 -9.02 -2.50
N SER A 219 -8.42 -8.51 -3.73
CA SER A 219 -7.97 -7.13 -3.98
C SER A 219 -8.84 -6.07 -3.30
N ILE A 220 -10.12 -6.36 -3.06
CA ILE A 220 -11.05 -5.43 -2.39
C ILE A 220 -10.70 -5.33 -0.91
N GLU A 221 -10.69 -6.46 -0.22
CA GLU A 221 -10.38 -6.54 1.22
C GLU A 221 -8.96 -6.04 1.51
N ALA A 222 -8.02 -6.32 0.60
CA ALA A 222 -6.66 -5.81 0.70
C ALA A 222 -6.58 -4.28 0.62
N ARG A 223 -7.37 -3.64 -0.25
CA ARG A 223 -7.46 -2.17 -0.33
C ARG A 223 -8.14 -1.55 0.88
N GLU A 224 -9.22 -2.16 1.36
CA GLU A 224 -9.91 -1.70 2.56
C GLU A 224 -8.97 -1.75 3.78
N TRP A 225 -8.24 -2.86 3.94
CA TRP A 225 -7.23 -2.99 4.97
C TRP A 225 -6.14 -1.91 4.83
N ALA A 226 -5.58 -1.73 3.65
CA ALA A 226 -4.57 -0.70 3.38
C ALA A 226 -5.08 0.71 3.67
N THR A 227 -6.33 1.02 3.35
CA THR A 227 -6.95 2.33 3.63
C THR A 227 -7.05 2.58 5.14
N ARG A 228 -7.40 1.56 5.92
CA ARG A 228 -7.41 1.65 7.38
C ARG A 228 -6.02 1.89 7.96
N VAL A 229 -5.02 1.14 7.47
CA VAL A 229 -3.61 1.32 7.86
C VAL A 229 -3.15 2.75 7.57
N THR A 230 -3.40 3.26 6.37
CA THR A 230 -2.93 4.60 5.99
C THR A 230 -3.64 5.72 6.75
N SER A 231 -4.91 5.53 7.09
CA SER A 231 -5.64 6.48 7.94
C SER A 231 -5.05 6.53 9.36
N ASP A 232 -4.76 5.39 9.96
CA ASP A 232 -4.12 5.30 11.28
C ASP A 232 -2.70 5.86 11.26
N PHE A 233 -1.90 5.50 10.25
CA PHE A 233 -0.56 6.04 10.07
C PHE A 233 -0.54 7.57 9.95
N ASN A 234 -1.47 8.16 9.22
CA ASN A 234 -1.58 9.62 9.09
C ASN A 234 -1.89 10.30 10.44
N VAL A 235 -2.70 9.67 11.28
CA VAL A 235 -2.94 10.15 12.65
C VAL A 235 -1.67 10.03 13.48
N TYR A 236 -1.00 8.89 13.44
CA TYR A 236 0.28 8.67 14.11
C TYR A 236 1.33 9.72 13.73
N MET A 237 1.48 10.04 12.44
CA MET A 237 2.43 11.03 11.95
C MET A 237 2.07 12.45 12.40
N LYS A 238 0.80 12.83 12.40
CA LYS A 238 0.34 14.15 12.89
C LYS A 238 0.66 14.35 14.36
N ILE A 239 0.43 13.36 15.19
CA ILE A 239 0.73 13.40 16.63
C ILE A 239 2.25 13.57 16.81
N ASN A 240 3.06 12.83 16.08
CA ASN A 240 4.51 12.82 16.24
C ASN A 240 5.21 14.06 15.61
N SER A 241 4.67 14.66 14.56
CA SER A 241 5.21 15.90 13.98
C SER A 241 4.93 17.12 14.86
N SER A 242 3.83 17.13 15.61
CA SER A 242 3.53 18.19 16.57
C SER A 242 4.47 18.21 17.79
N TYR A 243 5.12 17.09 18.10
CA TYR A 243 6.16 17.02 19.15
C TYR A 243 7.54 17.55 18.69
N ALA A 244 7.80 17.65 17.39
CA ALA A 244 9.05 18.20 16.86
C ALA A 244 9.11 19.75 16.95
N SER A 245 8.00 20.42 17.13
CA SER A 245 7.94 21.86 17.42
C SER A 245 8.02 22.03 18.94
N LYS A 246 9.24 22.19 19.47
CA LYS A 246 9.47 22.56 20.87
C LYS A 246 8.91 23.96 21.15
N VAL A 247 7.65 24.03 21.54
CA VAL A 247 7.08 25.11 22.34
C VAL A 247 6.49 24.48 23.58
N PRO A 248 6.84 24.91 24.80
CA PRO A 248 6.30 24.33 26.01
C PRO A 248 4.82 24.68 26.14
N ILE A 249 3.94 23.73 25.80
CA ILE A 249 2.52 23.86 26.07
C ILE A 249 2.25 23.24 27.43
N ARG A 250 1.87 24.10 28.36
CA ARG A 250 1.34 23.75 29.67
C ARG A 250 0.14 22.80 29.49
N ALA A 251 0.25 21.59 30.00
CA ALA A 251 -0.76 20.57 29.89
C ALA A 251 -2.09 20.98 30.53
N THR A 252 -3.14 21.02 29.74
CA THR A 252 -4.53 20.91 30.20
C THR A 252 -5.10 19.65 29.55
N PRO A 253 -5.67 18.70 30.28
CA PRO A 253 -6.23 17.48 29.70
C PRO A 253 -7.51 17.83 28.95
N ILE A 254 -7.55 17.61 27.64
CA ILE A 254 -8.79 17.67 26.86
C ILE A 254 -9.34 16.25 26.81
N ALA A 255 -10.50 16.06 27.39
CA ALA A 255 -11.29 14.85 27.26
C ALA A 255 -11.70 14.67 25.79
N VAL A 256 -11.27 13.58 25.17
CA VAL A 256 -11.66 13.21 23.81
C VAL A 256 -13.02 12.54 23.87
N SER A 257 -14.05 13.22 23.35
CA SER A 257 -15.40 12.65 23.16
C SER A 257 -15.38 11.66 21.97
N PRO A 258 -16.13 10.54 22.05
CA PRO A 258 -16.19 9.53 20.97
C PRO A 258 -16.81 9.99 19.66
N ASP A 259 -17.39 11.19 19.60
CA ASP A 259 -18.17 11.65 18.44
C ASP A 259 -17.39 12.42 17.36
N SER A 260 -16.06 12.56 17.48
CA SER A 260 -15.29 13.35 16.50
C SER A 260 -15.00 12.63 15.18
N THR A 261 -15.34 11.35 15.04
CA THR A 261 -15.10 10.57 13.81
C THR A 261 -16.15 10.86 12.71
N ALA A 262 -17.30 11.40 13.08
CA ALA A 262 -18.38 11.72 12.14
C ALA A 262 -18.21 13.10 11.46
N ALA A 263 -17.46 14.01 12.05
CA ALA A 263 -17.34 15.39 11.55
C ALA A 263 -16.33 15.56 10.40
N TYR A 264 -15.40 14.61 10.20
CA TYR A 264 -14.37 14.71 9.15
C TYR A 264 -14.83 14.26 7.76
N LEU A 265 -16.01 13.62 7.66
CA LEU A 265 -16.59 13.19 6.38
C LEU A 265 -17.58 14.20 5.80
N SER A 266 -17.81 15.34 6.47
CA SER A 266 -18.87 16.29 6.06
C SER A 266 -18.39 17.56 5.36
N VAL A 267 -17.08 17.84 5.25
CA VAL A 267 -16.61 19.16 4.80
C VAL A 267 -16.50 19.32 3.29
N ASP A 268 -16.49 18.24 2.49
CA ASP A 268 -16.35 18.34 1.02
C ASP A 268 -17.65 18.10 0.22
N ARG A 269 -18.79 17.89 0.86
CA ARG A 269 -20.06 17.65 0.14
C ARG A 269 -20.81 18.89 -0.30
N GLU A 270 -20.46 20.09 0.16
CA GLU A 270 -21.25 21.30 -0.16
C GLU A 270 -20.76 22.13 -1.35
N LYS A 271 -19.62 21.80 -1.98
CA LYS A 271 -19.11 22.56 -3.15
C LYS A 271 -19.38 21.94 -4.52
N ILE A 272 -20.11 20.83 -4.59
CA ILE A 272 -20.50 20.21 -5.87
C ILE A 272 -22.03 20.08 -5.94
N LYS A 273 -22.72 21.21 -5.82
CA LYS A 273 -24.15 21.29 -6.18
C LYS A 273 -24.30 22.13 -7.44
N THR A 274 -23.87 21.57 -8.60
CA THR A 274 -24.41 21.92 -9.93
C THR A 274 -23.82 21.01 -11.01
N ALA A 275 -24.10 19.72 -10.94
CA ALA A 275 -24.14 18.79 -12.08
C ALA A 275 -24.98 17.61 -11.63
N GLY A 276 -26.10 17.38 -12.30
CA GLY A 276 -27.10 16.40 -11.91
C GLY A 276 -26.52 15.00 -11.73
N ASP A 277 -27.07 14.29 -10.75
CA ASP A 277 -27.03 12.84 -10.47
C ASP A 277 -25.83 12.05 -11.03
N ILE A 278 -24.62 12.38 -10.61
CA ILE A 278 -23.49 11.45 -10.77
C ILE A 278 -23.49 10.56 -9.51
N LYS A 279 -24.09 9.38 -9.60
CA LYS A 279 -23.78 8.27 -8.69
C LYS A 279 -22.26 8.19 -8.58
N SER A 280 -21.73 8.11 -7.36
CA SER A 280 -20.28 8.10 -7.16
C SER A 280 -19.68 6.95 -8.01
N ARG A 281 -18.50 7.19 -8.60
CA ARG A 281 -17.83 6.21 -9.48
C ARG A 281 -17.67 4.81 -8.84
N ALA A 282 -17.63 4.74 -7.52
CA ALA A 282 -17.54 3.51 -6.75
C ALA A 282 -18.86 2.72 -6.68
N ASP A 283 -20.00 3.34 -7.01
CA ASP A 283 -21.32 2.74 -6.78
C ASP A 283 -21.87 1.99 -8.00
N PHE A 284 -21.23 2.08 -9.17
CA PHE A 284 -21.68 1.37 -10.36
C PHE A 284 -21.26 -0.10 -10.31
N ASN A 285 -22.21 -1.00 -10.10
CA ASN A 285 -21.98 -2.43 -9.88
C ASN A 285 -22.89 -3.32 -10.77
N GLU A 286 -23.26 -2.82 -11.96
CA GLU A 286 -24.16 -3.50 -12.88
C GLU A 286 -23.40 -4.27 -13.97
N PRO A 287 -23.94 -5.40 -14.45
CA PRO A 287 -23.40 -6.08 -15.63
C PRO A 287 -23.51 -5.21 -16.89
N VAL A 288 -22.45 -5.20 -17.68
CA VAL A 288 -22.35 -4.42 -18.92
C VAL A 288 -22.04 -5.27 -20.14
N GLU A 289 -22.40 -4.79 -21.32
CA GLU A 289 -22.05 -5.42 -22.59
C GLU A 289 -21.43 -4.36 -23.50
N LEU A 290 -20.12 -4.49 -23.75
CA LEU A 290 -19.31 -3.43 -24.31
C LEU A 290 -18.48 -3.94 -25.49
N ASP A 291 -18.35 -3.09 -26.52
CA ASP A 291 -17.29 -3.20 -27.53
C ASP A 291 -16.12 -2.35 -27.09
N LEU A 292 -14.97 -2.95 -26.97
CA LEU A 292 -13.81 -2.42 -26.25
C LEU A 292 -12.58 -2.43 -27.13
N ARG A 293 -11.69 -1.42 -26.96
CA ARG A 293 -10.34 -1.40 -27.48
C ARG A 293 -9.35 -1.48 -26.34
N LEU A 294 -8.46 -2.46 -26.37
CA LEU A 294 -7.41 -2.61 -25.36
C LEU A 294 -6.39 -1.47 -25.50
N VAL A 295 -6.25 -0.65 -24.46
CA VAL A 295 -5.32 0.49 -24.44
C VAL A 295 -4.10 0.25 -23.59
N GLU A 296 -4.23 -0.55 -22.52
CA GLU A 296 -3.12 -0.93 -21.66
C GLU A 296 -3.38 -2.31 -21.04
N LYS A 297 -2.36 -3.09 -20.80
CA LYS A 297 -2.49 -4.41 -20.16
C LYS A 297 -1.33 -4.70 -19.24
N SER A 298 -1.65 -5.38 -18.14
CA SER A 298 -0.64 -5.98 -17.29
C SER A 298 0.15 -7.04 -18.03
N THR A 299 1.46 -7.05 -17.83
CA THR A 299 2.36 -7.95 -18.53
C THR A 299 2.86 -9.07 -17.60
N LEU A 300 2.80 -10.29 -18.10
CA LEU A 300 3.47 -11.44 -17.51
C LEU A 300 4.36 -12.09 -18.58
N PRO A 301 5.68 -11.92 -18.52
CA PRO A 301 6.59 -12.56 -19.44
C PRO A 301 6.45 -14.09 -19.38
N ALA A 302 6.44 -14.76 -20.54
CA ALA A 302 6.35 -16.23 -20.61
C ALA A 302 7.48 -16.92 -19.84
N THR A 303 8.63 -16.25 -19.71
CA THR A 303 9.79 -16.69 -18.92
C THR A 303 9.52 -16.68 -17.40
N GLU A 304 8.50 -15.96 -16.94
CA GLU A 304 8.13 -15.83 -15.54
C GLU A 304 7.00 -16.77 -15.12
N LEU A 305 6.39 -17.49 -16.06
CA LEU A 305 5.33 -18.47 -15.77
C LEU A 305 5.72 -19.52 -14.74
N ASN A 306 6.97 -19.98 -14.81
CA ASN A 306 7.50 -20.94 -13.82
C ASN A 306 7.77 -20.30 -12.45
N ARG A 307 7.70 -18.98 -12.35
CA ARG A 307 7.98 -18.18 -11.15
C ARG A 307 6.70 -17.66 -10.50
N VAL A 308 5.52 -17.86 -11.14
CA VAL A 308 4.24 -17.50 -10.52
C VAL A 308 3.97 -18.47 -9.39
N THR A 309 3.85 -17.95 -8.18
CA THR A 309 3.62 -18.73 -6.94
C THR A 309 2.31 -19.50 -7.00
N TYR A 310 1.34 -19.00 -7.73
CA TYR A 310 -0.01 -19.53 -7.84
C TYR A 310 -0.25 -20.18 -9.20
N PRO A 311 -1.06 -21.26 -9.24
CA PRO A 311 -1.41 -21.93 -10.50
C PRO A 311 -2.23 -21.05 -11.43
N ASN A 312 -2.92 -20.04 -10.88
CA ASN A 312 -3.84 -19.15 -11.59
C ASN A 312 -3.53 -17.68 -11.29
N ALA A 313 -3.62 -16.82 -12.30
CA ALA A 313 -3.46 -15.38 -12.12
C ALA A 313 -4.41 -14.59 -13.02
N LEU A 314 -4.88 -13.45 -12.49
CA LEU A 314 -5.57 -12.41 -13.22
C LEU A 314 -4.58 -11.35 -13.70
N GLY A 315 -4.76 -10.84 -14.92
CA GLY A 315 -4.13 -9.62 -15.39
C GLY A 315 -5.17 -8.52 -15.52
N ILE A 316 -4.83 -7.32 -15.07
CA ILE A 316 -5.70 -6.16 -15.25
C ILE A 316 -5.40 -5.51 -16.60
N TYR A 317 -6.43 -5.28 -17.37
CA TYR A 317 -6.41 -4.67 -18.68
C TYR A 317 -7.27 -3.41 -18.67
N GLU A 318 -6.79 -2.32 -19.19
CA GLU A 318 -7.56 -1.09 -19.38
C GLU A 318 -8.06 -1.01 -20.83
N TYR A 319 -9.35 -0.74 -20.95
CA TYR A 319 -10.01 -0.63 -22.23
C TYR A 319 -10.65 0.74 -22.40
N GLU A 320 -10.59 1.27 -23.61
CA GLU A 320 -11.45 2.34 -24.07
C GLU A 320 -12.76 1.75 -24.62
N ILE A 321 -13.89 2.36 -24.31
CA ILE A 321 -15.20 1.90 -24.75
C ILE A 321 -15.46 2.46 -26.14
N ILE A 322 -15.58 1.56 -27.12
CA ILE A 322 -15.99 1.89 -28.49
C ILE A 322 -17.50 2.06 -28.56
N ARG A 323 -18.22 1.12 -27.90
CA ARG A 323 -19.68 1.09 -27.87
C ARG A 323 -20.19 0.43 -26.60
N ASP A 324 -21.11 1.09 -25.94
CA ASP A 324 -21.91 0.49 -24.90
C ASP A 324 -23.24 -0.03 -25.51
N ARG A 325 -23.43 -1.34 -25.51
CA ARG A 325 -24.58 -1.98 -26.14
C ARG A 325 -25.87 -1.85 -25.34
N LYS A 326 -25.72 -1.63 -24.01
CA LYS A 326 -26.87 -1.43 -23.10
C LYS A 326 -27.09 0.03 -22.76
N GLY A 327 -26.10 0.91 -23.03
CA GLY A 327 -26.17 2.34 -22.75
C GLY A 327 -26.21 2.68 -21.25
N ASN A 328 -25.73 1.78 -20.39
CA ASN A 328 -25.82 1.96 -18.94
C ASN A 328 -24.48 2.20 -18.25
N TYR A 329 -23.35 2.10 -18.94
CA TYR A 329 -22.03 2.30 -18.33
C TYR A 329 -21.63 3.78 -18.39
N PRO A 330 -21.34 4.42 -17.23
CA PRO A 330 -21.20 5.87 -17.18
C PRO A 330 -19.82 6.42 -17.54
N TYR A 331 -18.85 5.56 -17.87
CA TYR A 331 -17.45 5.97 -18.07
C TYR A 331 -16.97 5.71 -19.48
N LYS A 332 -15.87 6.40 -19.90
CA LYS A 332 -15.22 6.20 -21.19
C LYS A 332 -14.21 5.05 -21.22
N LYS A 333 -13.78 4.58 -20.05
CA LYS A 333 -12.83 3.50 -19.89
C LYS A 333 -13.34 2.50 -18.86
N ILE A 334 -12.90 1.25 -19.00
CA ILE A 334 -13.20 0.17 -18.07
C ILE A 334 -11.94 -0.65 -17.80
N ARG A 335 -11.81 -1.13 -16.58
CA ARG A 335 -10.76 -2.08 -16.18
C ARG A 335 -11.32 -3.49 -16.18
N GLY A 336 -10.68 -4.37 -16.93
CA GLY A 336 -11.05 -5.79 -17.03
C GLY A 336 -10.03 -6.69 -16.36
N ALA A 337 -10.46 -7.51 -15.41
CA ALA A 337 -9.66 -8.59 -14.83
C ALA A 337 -9.83 -9.85 -15.69
N HIS A 338 -8.75 -10.28 -16.33
CA HIS A 338 -8.76 -11.47 -17.18
C HIS A 338 -7.91 -12.58 -16.58
N GLY A 339 -8.40 -13.82 -16.61
CA GLY A 339 -7.56 -14.97 -16.29
C GLY A 339 -6.44 -15.10 -17.33
N ILE A 340 -5.24 -14.62 -17.01
CA ILE A 340 -4.08 -14.67 -17.92
C ILE A 340 -3.23 -15.92 -17.72
N VAL A 341 -3.29 -16.52 -16.52
CA VAL A 341 -2.69 -17.83 -16.23
C VAL A 341 -3.76 -18.74 -15.67
N PHE A 342 -3.83 -19.97 -16.18
CA PHE A 342 -4.66 -21.04 -15.65
C PHE A 342 -3.89 -22.34 -15.63
N ASN A 343 -3.83 -22.99 -14.47
CA ASN A 343 -3.04 -24.22 -14.23
C ASN A 343 -1.58 -24.07 -14.74
N ARG A 344 -0.94 -22.95 -14.40
CA ARG A 344 0.44 -22.60 -14.81
C ARG A 344 0.65 -22.50 -16.32
N ARG A 345 -0.39 -22.21 -17.09
CA ARG A 345 -0.32 -21.99 -18.54
C ARG A 345 -0.95 -20.65 -18.91
N LEU A 346 -0.31 -19.94 -19.86
CA LEU A 346 -0.87 -18.72 -20.42
C LEU A 346 -2.16 -19.02 -21.17
N THR A 347 -3.20 -18.24 -20.88
CA THR A 347 -4.48 -18.29 -21.56
C THR A 347 -4.47 -17.50 -22.88
N GLY A 348 -5.57 -17.60 -23.65
CA GLY A 348 -5.81 -16.73 -24.82
C GLY A 348 -5.86 -15.24 -24.44
N ALA A 349 -6.34 -14.89 -23.25
CA ALA A 349 -6.39 -13.51 -22.79
C ALA A 349 -4.98 -12.90 -22.65
N ALA A 350 -3.99 -13.66 -22.16
CA ALA A 350 -2.60 -13.20 -22.04
C ALA A 350 -1.96 -12.81 -23.39
N ARG A 351 -2.46 -13.36 -24.50
CA ARG A 351 -1.91 -13.15 -25.86
C ARG A 351 -2.50 -11.92 -26.57
N ARG A 352 -3.49 -11.26 -26.00
CA ARG A 352 -4.06 -10.03 -26.58
C ARG A 352 -3.02 -8.95 -26.68
N SER A 353 -3.13 -8.14 -27.72
CA SER A 353 -2.24 -7.01 -27.97
C SER A 353 -2.94 -5.68 -27.72
N VAL A 354 -2.20 -4.67 -27.29
CA VAL A 354 -2.72 -3.30 -27.23
C VAL A 354 -3.18 -2.89 -28.64
N GLY A 355 -4.36 -2.29 -28.73
CA GLY A 355 -5.05 -1.99 -29.98
C GLY A 355 -6.11 -3.02 -30.40
N ASP A 356 -6.08 -4.25 -29.84
CA ASP A 356 -7.11 -5.25 -30.13
C ASP A 356 -8.50 -4.75 -29.73
N THR A 357 -9.49 -5.07 -30.59
CA THR A 357 -10.89 -4.79 -30.32
C THR A 357 -11.62 -6.09 -29.95
N ILE A 358 -12.50 -6.01 -28.95
CA ILE A 358 -13.23 -7.18 -28.45
C ILE A 358 -14.59 -6.77 -27.91
N SER A 359 -15.59 -7.62 -28.12
CA SER A 359 -16.90 -7.49 -27.49
C SER A 359 -16.98 -8.39 -26.26
N LEU A 360 -17.27 -7.81 -25.12
CA LEU A 360 -17.35 -8.54 -23.86
C LEU A 360 -18.65 -8.27 -23.12
N LYS A 361 -19.21 -9.34 -22.53
CA LYS A 361 -20.18 -9.25 -21.44
C LYS A 361 -19.38 -9.29 -20.15
N LEU A 362 -19.42 -8.22 -19.40
CA LEU A 362 -18.63 -8.03 -18.19
C LEU A 362 -19.53 -7.87 -16.98
N VAL A 363 -19.09 -8.43 -15.88
CA VAL A 363 -19.70 -8.25 -14.57
C VAL A 363 -18.64 -7.72 -13.58
N PRO A 364 -19.01 -7.00 -12.54
CA PRO A 364 -18.08 -6.60 -11.51
C PRO A 364 -17.31 -7.80 -10.98
N LEU A 365 -15.99 -7.68 -10.80
CA LEU A 365 -15.16 -8.76 -10.27
C LEU A 365 -15.64 -9.23 -8.90
N SER A 366 -16.26 -8.33 -8.13
CA SER A 366 -16.88 -8.63 -6.82
C SER A 366 -17.97 -9.71 -6.87
N HIS A 367 -18.55 -10.00 -8.04
CA HIS A 367 -19.54 -11.07 -8.21
C HIS A 367 -18.91 -12.48 -8.19
N TYR A 368 -17.59 -12.59 -8.40
CA TYR A 368 -16.88 -13.87 -8.41
C TYR A 368 -15.87 -13.97 -7.29
N LYS A 369 -16.30 -14.38 -6.11
CA LYS A 369 -15.40 -14.56 -4.95
C LYS A 369 -14.19 -15.43 -5.26
N THR A 370 -14.37 -16.49 -6.05
CA THR A 370 -13.29 -17.38 -6.47
C THR A 370 -12.20 -16.66 -7.29
N LEU A 371 -12.57 -15.78 -8.21
CA LEU A 371 -11.59 -15.03 -9.01
C LEU A 371 -10.83 -13.98 -8.21
N GLN A 372 -11.46 -13.41 -7.18
CA GLN A 372 -10.81 -12.45 -6.30
C GLN A 372 -9.63 -13.06 -5.52
N THR A 373 -9.56 -14.38 -5.49
CA THR A 373 -8.53 -15.14 -4.78
C THR A 373 -7.32 -15.44 -5.63
N TRP A 374 -7.44 -15.26 -6.94
CA TRP A 374 -6.34 -15.47 -7.85
C TRP A 374 -5.33 -14.32 -7.69
N GLN A 375 -4.05 -14.65 -7.86
CA GLN A 375 -3.03 -13.61 -7.92
C GLN A 375 -3.40 -12.58 -8.99
N THR A 376 -3.53 -11.31 -8.58
CA THR A 376 -3.82 -10.23 -9.53
C THR A 376 -2.53 -9.52 -9.89
N ILE A 377 -2.21 -9.49 -11.18
CA ILE A 377 -1.12 -8.71 -11.75
C ILE A 377 -1.71 -7.41 -12.28
N ASP A 378 -1.34 -6.31 -11.63
CA ASP A 378 -1.83 -4.96 -11.93
C ASP A 378 -0.64 -4.00 -11.86
N ASP A 379 0.08 -3.90 -12.95
CA ASP A 379 1.22 -3.01 -13.16
C ASP A 379 0.85 -1.79 -14.04
N LEU A 380 -0.46 -1.56 -14.23
CA LEU A 380 -0.95 -0.42 -14.97
C LEU A 380 -0.81 0.88 -14.17
N ARG A 381 -0.81 2.01 -14.88
CA ARG A 381 -0.92 3.32 -14.23
C ARG A 381 -2.20 3.37 -13.40
N PRO A 382 -2.11 3.90 -12.17
CA PRO A 382 -3.24 3.86 -11.24
C PRO A 382 -4.44 4.62 -11.80
N ASN A 383 -5.50 3.87 -12.11
CA ASN A 383 -6.83 4.41 -12.40
C ASN A 383 -7.79 3.76 -11.38
N PHE A 384 -7.51 4.02 -10.11
CA PHE A 384 -8.18 3.36 -8.97
C PHE A 384 -9.65 3.71 -8.84
N ASP A 385 -10.11 4.74 -9.54
CA ASP A 385 -11.51 5.16 -9.54
C ASP A 385 -12.43 4.19 -10.30
N LEU A 386 -11.85 3.25 -11.05
CA LEU A 386 -12.61 2.27 -11.83
C LEU A 386 -12.51 0.89 -11.19
N PRO A 387 -13.59 0.35 -10.60
CA PRO A 387 -13.60 -1.01 -10.09
C PRO A 387 -13.35 -2.00 -11.23
N PRO A 388 -12.60 -3.09 -10.99
CA PRO A 388 -12.34 -4.07 -12.03
C PRO A 388 -13.59 -4.92 -12.33
N TYR A 389 -13.82 -5.14 -13.60
CA TYR A 389 -14.82 -6.04 -14.17
C TYR A 389 -14.14 -7.33 -14.64
N THR A 390 -14.89 -8.40 -14.80
CA THR A 390 -14.40 -9.65 -15.39
C THR A 390 -15.40 -10.17 -16.44
N PRO A 391 -14.93 -10.87 -17.48
CA PRO A 391 -15.83 -11.57 -18.38
C PRO A 391 -16.77 -12.48 -17.60
N ARG A 392 -18.04 -12.47 -17.98
CA ARG A 392 -19.03 -13.36 -17.40
C ARG A 392 -18.61 -14.80 -17.67
N LEU A 393 -18.55 -15.60 -16.62
CA LEU A 393 -18.34 -17.03 -16.70
C LEU A 393 -19.74 -17.67 -16.84
N ASP A 394 -20.03 -18.18 -18.03
CA ASP A 394 -21.27 -18.91 -18.31
C ASP A 394 -21.17 -20.34 -17.79
#